data_99ec103e69f5839d69da3fe45608a8c7
#
_entry.id   99ec103e69f5839d69da3fe45608a8c7
#
_cell.length_a   1.000
_cell.length_b   1.000
_cell.length_c   1.000
_cell.angle_alpha   90.00
_cell.angle_beta   90.00
_cell.angle_gamma   90.00
#
_symmetry.space_group_name_H-M   'P 1'
#
loop_
_entity.id
_entity.type
_entity.pdbx_description
1 polymer ?
#
loop_
_entity_poly.entity_id
_entity_poly.type
_entity_poly.pdbx_seq_one_letter_code
_entity_poly.pdbx_strand_id
1 'polypeptide(L)'
;MPSSYNIPELVKKEIGALVKAGYYSSKSDVVKDALRTFLSSKRNLRMAAAVELYKEGEVSLGKAAEIADIGIIEFKEMLASLSYKRIITVSKSDVKRADELMKKMR
;
A
#
# COMPACT_ATOMS: atom_id res chain seq x y z
N MET A 1 12.91 -1.90 -17.14
CA MET A 1 12.37 -0.56 -17.37
C MET A 1 12.59 0.33 -16.17
N PRO A 2 13.38 1.31 -16.28
CA PRO A 2 13.58 2.21 -15.14
C PRO A 2 12.33 2.99 -14.84
N SER A 3 11.99 3.01 -13.59
CA SER A 3 10.92 3.86 -13.12
C SER A 3 11.51 5.21 -12.79
N SER A 4 11.41 6.15 -13.72
CA SER A 4 11.85 7.48 -13.40
C SER A 4 10.63 8.34 -13.12
N TYR A 5 10.69 9.00 -12.00
CA TYR A 5 9.62 9.88 -11.55
C TYR A 5 10.05 11.31 -11.79
N ASN A 6 9.16 12.11 -12.35
CA ASN A 6 9.42 13.53 -12.53
C ASN A 6 9.23 14.26 -11.22
N ILE A 7 10.33 14.53 -10.56
CA ILE A 7 10.32 15.30 -9.32
C ILE A 7 10.60 16.75 -9.67
N PRO A 8 9.77 17.70 -9.20
CA PRO A 8 10.01 19.12 -9.47
C PRO A 8 11.41 19.56 -9.06
N GLU A 9 11.98 20.46 -9.84
CA GLU A 9 13.35 20.92 -9.61
C GLU A 9 13.58 21.48 -8.20
N LEU A 10 12.61 22.24 -7.70
CA LEU A 10 12.71 22.80 -6.35
C LEU A 10 12.76 21.70 -5.28
N VAL A 11 11.97 20.66 -5.45
CA VAL A 11 11.97 19.53 -4.52
C VAL A 11 13.29 18.80 -4.54
N LYS A 12 13.88 18.62 -5.74
CA LYS A 12 15.22 18.02 -5.87
C LYS A 12 16.26 18.84 -5.11
N LYS A 13 16.18 20.15 -5.21
CA LYS A 13 17.08 21.05 -4.49
C LYS A 13 16.90 20.96 -2.98
N GLU A 14 15.67 20.88 -2.53
CA GLU A 14 15.36 20.70 -1.11
C GLU A 14 15.93 19.39 -0.56
N ILE A 15 15.78 18.31 -1.32
CA ILE A 15 16.35 17.00 -0.96
C ILE A 15 17.86 17.09 -0.84
N GLY A 16 18.49 17.70 -1.84
CA GLY A 16 19.95 17.90 -1.84
C GLY A 16 20.42 18.74 -0.65
N ALA A 17 19.65 19.76 -0.31
CA ALA A 17 19.97 20.64 0.82
C ALA A 17 19.92 19.89 2.14
N LEU A 18 18.98 18.98 2.32
CA LEU A 18 18.88 18.16 3.54
C LEU A 18 20.09 17.26 3.71
N VAL A 19 20.58 16.69 2.62
CA VAL A 19 21.80 15.88 2.65
C VAL A 19 23.00 16.74 2.98
N LYS A 20 23.10 17.89 2.33
CA LYS A 20 24.22 18.83 2.52
C LYS A 20 24.27 19.35 3.95
N ALA A 21 23.08 19.57 4.55
CA ALA A 21 22.98 20.05 5.92
C ALA A 21 23.24 18.95 6.96
N GLY A 22 23.39 17.71 6.54
CA GLY A 22 23.75 16.61 7.43
C GLY A 22 22.58 15.86 8.06
N TYR A 23 21.36 16.14 7.63
CA TYR A 23 20.20 15.43 8.18
C TYR A 23 20.04 14.02 7.63
N TYR A 24 20.58 13.77 6.43
CA TYR A 24 20.53 12.47 5.78
C TYR A 24 21.88 12.18 5.14
N SER A 25 22.23 10.91 5.05
CA SER A 25 23.49 10.51 4.45
C SER A 25 23.47 10.49 2.92
N SER A 26 22.29 10.41 2.31
CA SER A 26 22.16 10.40 0.87
C SER A 26 20.75 10.84 0.46
N LYS A 27 20.62 11.22 -0.82
CA LYS A 27 19.31 11.57 -1.38
C LYS A 27 18.35 10.37 -1.33
N SER A 28 18.89 9.17 -1.53
CA SER A 28 18.10 7.94 -1.46
C SER A 28 17.49 7.78 -0.06
N ASP A 29 18.23 8.11 0.98
CA ASP A 29 17.72 8.03 2.35
C ASP A 29 16.59 9.01 2.60
N VAL A 30 16.69 10.22 2.04
CA VAL A 30 15.60 11.20 2.12
C VAL A 30 14.33 10.64 1.48
N VAL A 31 14.45 10.08 0.29
CA VAL A 31 13.32 9.53 -0.45
C VAL A 31 12.70 8.35 0.31
N LYS A 32 13.53 7.45 0.82
CA LYS A 32 13.06 6.31 1.60
C LYS A 32 12.29 6.74 2.84
N ASP A 33 12.81 7.73 3.55
CA ASP A 33 12.16 8.24 4.75
C ASP A 33 10.84 8.94 4.39
N ALA A 34 10.84 9.71 3.31
CA ALA A 34 9.63 10.39 2.84
C ALA A 34 8.53 9.38 2.51
N LEU A 35 8.87 8.29 1.82
CA LEU A 35 7.91 7.26 1.45
C LEU A 35 7.38 6.54 2.70
N ARG A 36 8.25 6.22 3.64
CA ARG A 36 7.86 5.61 4.91
C ARG A 36 6.91 6.51 5.68
N THR A 37 7.24 7.79 5.76
CA THR A 37 6.43 8.79 6.46
C THR A 37 5.07 8.93 5.81
N PHE A 38 5.03 8.97 4.48
CA PHE A 38 3.79 9.04 3.73
C PHE A 38 2.88 7.86 4.07
N LEU A 39 3.42 6.65 3.98
CA LEU A 39 2.63 5.44 4.26
C LEU A 39 2.21 5.35 5.72
N SER A 40 3.04 5.83 6.65
CA SER A 40 2.68 5.84 8.07
C SER A 40 1.58 6.84 8.38
N SER A 41 1.58 8.00 7.73
CA SER A 41 0.58 9.03 7.98
C SER A 41 -0.72 8.80 7.21
N LYS A 42 -0.69 7.95 6.19
CA LYS A 42 -1.86 7.62 5.37
C LYS A 42 -2.23 6.16 5.55
N ARG A 43 -2.70 5.81 6.75
CA ARG A 43 -3.00 4.42 7.09
C ARG A 43 -4.01 3.76 6.14
N ASN A 44 -5.01 4.51 5.72
CA ASN A 44 -6.01 3.99 4.77
C ASN A 44 -5.38 3.62 3.42
N LEU A 45 -4.39 4.38 2.97
CA LEU A 45 -3.70 4.07 1.71
C LEU A 45 -2.77 2.88 1.87
N ARG A 46 -2.13 2.76 3.03
CA ARG A 46 -1.28 1.63 3.33
C ARG A 46 -2.09 0.33 3.36
N MET A 47 -3.26 0.37 3.97
CA MET A 47 -4.17 -0.78 4.01
C MET A 47 -4.68 -1.12 2.61
N ALA A 48 -5.02 -0.11 1.82
CA ALA A 48 -5.46 -0.32 0.44
C ALA A 48 -4.36 -0.98 -0.40
N ALA A 49 -3.12 -0.54 -0.22
CA ALA A 49 -1.98 -1.14 -0.92
C ALA A 49 -1.80 -2.61 -0.53
N ALA A 50 -1.94 -2.93 0.76
CA ALA A 50 -1.83 -4.29 1.25
C ALA A 50 -2.88 -5.20 0.63
N VAL A 51 -4.12 -4.71 0.55
CA VAL A 51 -5.22 -5.45 -0.05
C VAL A 51 -4.95 -5.72 -1.54
N GLU A 52 -4.52 -4.70 -2.27
CA GLU A 52 -4.22 -4.86 -3.70
C GLU A 52 -3.09 -5.86 -3.94
N LEU A 53 -2.01 -5.76 -3.16
CA LEU A 53 -0.88 -6.68 -3.29
C LEU A 53 -1.29 -8.12 -2.99
N TYR A 54 -2.14 -8.29 -1.99
CA TYR A 54 -2.65 -9.61 -1.66
C TYR A 54 -3.54 -10.17 -2.77
N LYS A 55 -4.44 -9.35 -3.31
CA LYS A 55 -5.32 -9.74 -4.41
C LYS A 55 -4.53 -10.15 -5.66
N GLU A 56 -3.43 -9.47 -5.91
CA GLU A 56 -2.56 -9.76 -7.05
C GLU A 56 -1.64 -10.95 -6.83
N GLY A 57 -1.64 -11.51 -5.63
CA GLY A 57 -0.78 -12.63 -5.30
C GLY A 57 0.68 -12.24 -5.06
N GLU A 58 0.96 -10.95 -4.93
CA GLU A 58 2.32 -10.47 -4.72
C GLU A 58 2.84 -10.74 -3.32
N VAL A 59 1.94 -10.82 -2.35
CA VAL A 59 2.31 -11.08 -0.95
C VAL A 59 1.36 -12.09 -0.34
N SER A 60 1.83 -12.79 0.69
CA SER A 60 1.01 -13.72 1.46
C SER A 60 0.03 -12.95 2.35
N LEU A 61 -0.94 -13.66 2.89
CA LEU A 61 -1.91 -13.08 3.82
C LEU A 61 -1.20 -12.47 5.04
N GLY A 62 -0.23 -13.20 5.59
CA GLY A 62 0.54 -12.72 6.73
C GLY A 62 1.35 -11.47 6.40
N LYS A 63 1.97 -11.45 5.23
CA LYS A 63 2.76 -10.29 4.80
C LYS A 63 1.86 -9.08 4.54
N ALA A 64 0.69 -9.31 3.95
CA ALA A 64 -0.28 -8.23 3.72
C ALA A 64 -0.74 -7.61 5.04
N ALA A 65 -1.03 -8.45 6.04
CA ALA A 65 -1.42 -7.97 7.36
C ALA A 65 -0.29 -7.14 8.00
N GLU A 66 0.94 -7.59 7.83
CA GLU A 66 2.12 -6.89 8.31
C GLU A 66 2.25 -5.52 7.64
N ILE A 67 2.06 -5.45 6.32
CA ILE A 67 2.09 -4.19 5.58
C ILE A 67 1.01 -3.24 6.09
N ALA A 68 -0.19 -3.76 6.33
CA ALA A 68 -1.32 -2.99 6.84
C ALA A 68 -1.17 -2.62 8.32
N ASP A 69 -0.19 -3.21 9.01
CA ASP A 69 0.08 -3.00 10.42
C ASP A 69 -1.11 -3.39 11.31
N ILE A 70 -1.73 -4.51 10.98
CA ILE A 70 -2.82 -5.10 11.78
C ILE A 70 -2.59 -6.61 11.89
N GLY A 71 -3.35 -7.25 12.78
CA GLY A 71 -3.27 -8.69 12.95
C GLY A 71 -3.83 -9.43 11.73
N ILE A 72 -3.40 -10.66 11.56
CA ILE A 72 -3.82 -11.48 10.41
C ILE A 72 -5.33 -11.76 10.45
N ILE A 73 -5.87 -11.94 11.64
CA ILE A 73 -7.32 -12.17 11.81
C ILE A 73 -8.11 -10.92 11.47
N GLU A 74 -7.63 -9.76 11.93
CA GLU A 74 -8.23 -8.47 11.58
C GLU A 74 -8.20 -8.24 10.07
N PHE A 75 -7.10 -8.60 9.44
CA PHE A 75 -6.96 -8.44 7.99
C PHE A 75 -7.97 -9.31 7.24
N LYS A 76 -8.13 -10.56 7.68
CA LYS A 76 -9.14 -11.46 7.13
C LYS A 76 -10.54 -10.91 7.27
N GLU A 77 -10.86 -10.39 8.42
CA GLU A 77 -12.17 -9.79 8.68
C GLU A 77 -12.42 -8.58 7.80
N MET A 78 -11.40 -7.77 7.61
CA MET A 78 -11.47 -6.60 6.72
C MET A 78 -11.74 -7.03 5.28
N LEU A 79 -11.02 -8.04 4.79
CA LEU A 79 -11.21 -8.57 3.45
C LEU A 79 -12.64 -9.10 3.26
N ALA A 80 -13.14 -9.84 4.23
CA ALA A 80 -14.48 -10.38 4.19
C ALA A 80 -15.52 -9.27 4.16
N SER A 81 -15.32 -8.23 4.96
CA SER A 81 -16.19 -7.06 4.99
C SER A 81 -16.24 -6.33 3.65
N LEU A 82 -15.09 -6.16 3.03
CA LEU A 82 -15.00 -5.52 1.72
C LEU A 82 -15.72 -6.34 0.64
N SER A 83 -15.53 -7.66 0.67
CA SER A 83 -16.20 -8.56 -0.27
C SER A 83 -17.72 -8.52 -0.09
N TYR A 84 -18.17 -8.51 1.16
CA TYR A 84 -19.58 -8.43 1.49
C TYR A 84 -20.21 -7.14 0.96
N LYS A 85 -19.55 -6.02 1.20
CA LYS A 85 -20.02 -4.72 0.72
C LYS A 85 -20.14 -4.69 -0.79
N ARG A 86 -19.21 -5.30 -1.50
CA ARG A 86 -19.24 -5.38 -2.96
C ARG A 86 -20.44 -6.17 -3.43
N ILE A 87 -20.74 -7.28 -2.79
CA ILE A 87 -21.88 -8.13 -3.14
C ILE A 87 -23.18 -7.36 -3.00
N ILE A 88 -23.32 -6.55 -1.97
CA ILE A 88 -24.53 -5.79 -1.71
C ILE A 88 -24.74 -4.63 -2.67
N THR A 89 -23.68 -3.94 -3.05
CA THR A 89 -23.77 -2.64 -3.71
C THR A 89 -23.47 -2.63 -5.21
N VAL A 90 -23.15 -3.76 -5.82
CA VAL A 90 -22.58 -3.79 -7.15
C VAL A 90 -23.27 -4.76 -8.10
N SER A 91 -22.90 -4.66 -9.39
CA SER A 91 -23.45 -5.47 -10.47
C SER A 91 -23.01 -6.93 -10.40
N LYS A 92 -23.61 -7.78 -11.26
CA LYS A 92 -23.29 -9.19 -11.33
C LYS A 92 -21.80 -9.45 -11.59
N SER A 93 -21.18 -8.65 -12.43
CA SER A 93 -19.74 -8.82 -12.73
C SER A 93 -18.89 -8.56 -11.50
N ASP A 94 -19.28 -7.61 -10.67
CA ASP A 94 -18.58 -7.29 -9.44
C ASP A 94 -18.81 -8.38 -8.38
N VAL A 95 -19.99 -8.97 -8.35
CA VAL A 95 -20.28 -10.10 -7.47
C VAL A 95 -19.36 -11.26 -7.79
N LYS A 96 -19.18 -11.55 -9.09
CA LYS A 96 -18.29 -12.60 -9.53
C LYS A 96 -16.84 -12.34 -9.09
N ARG A 97 -16.41 -11.09 -9.18
CA ARG A 97 -15.08 -10.69 -8.74
C ARG A 97 -14.91 -10.86 -7.22
N ALA A 98 -15.94 -10.55 -6.46
CA ALA A 98 -15.94 -10.74 -5.00
C ALA A 98 -15.81 -12.22 -4.65
N ASP A 99 -16.50 -13.09 -5.39
CA ASP A 99 -16.38 -14.54 -5.19
C ASP A 99 -14.96 -15.03 -5.40
N GLU A 100 -14.30 -14.55 -6.44
CA GLU A 100 -12.91 -14.92 -6.72
C GLU A 100 -11.98 -14.46 -5.59
N LEU A 101 -12.21 -13.28 -5.07
CA LEU A 101 -11.45 -12.76 -3.95
C LEU A 101 -11.64 -13.65 -2.71
N MET A 102 -12.88 -14.03 -2.41
CA MET A 102 -13.17 -14.90 -1.28
C MET A 102 -12.51 -16.26 -1.41
N LYS A 103 -12.47 -16.82 -2.61
CA LYS A 103 -11.77 -18.09 -2.86
C LYS A 103 -10.28 -17.99 -2.55
N LYS A 104 -9.68 -16.87 -2.89
CA LYS A 104 -8.25 -16.63 -2.63
C LYS A 104 -7.93 -16.52 -1.14
N MET A 105 -8.91 -16.22 -0.32
CA MET A 105 -8.71 -16.08 1.11
C MET A 105 -8.71 -17.39 1.88
N ARG A 106 -9.08 -18.47 1.24
CA ARG A 106 -9.13 -19.80 1.86
C ARG A 106 -7.75 -20.42 2.00
#